data_fe84b916447bb5127642f936abb49acc
#
_entry.id   fe84b916447bb5127642f936abb49acc
#
_cell.length_a   1.000
_cell.length_b   1.000
_cell.length_c   1.000
_cell.angle_alpha   90.00
_cell.angle_beta   90.00
_cell.angle_gamma   90.00
#
_symmetry.space_group_name_H-M   'P 1'
#
loop_
_entity.id
_entity.type
_entity.pdbx_description
1 polymer ?
#
loop_
_entity_poly.entity_id
_entity_poly.type
_entity_poly.pdbx_seq_one_letter_code
_entity_poly.pdbx_strand_id
1 'polypeptide(L)'
;MGDEKPAHKVKLTKDYYIGQTEVTQALWQAVMGSNPSKFKGDNLPVETVSWDDCQKFISKLSSLTGSKFRMPTEAEWEYAARGGNKSRGYKYSGSNSIDDVAWYDKTTNDKGTMPVATKAANELGLYDMSGNVLEWCNDWYGVYSSSAQTDPTGPTSGSDRVIRGGCCDIYATHCRVARRSGDWPSFHGSTFGLRLAL
;
A
#
# COMPACT_ATOMS: atom_id res chain seq x y z
N MET A 1 -11.41 -6.07 13.76
CA MET A 1 -11.91 -7.17 12.92
C MET A 1 -11.06 -8.38 13.21
N GLY A 2 -11.51 -9.62 12.88
CA GLY A 2 -10.79 -10.86 13.23
C GLY A 2 -9.38 -10.91 12.68
N ASP A 3 -9.21 -10.46 11.45
CA ASP A 3 -7.95 -10.56 10.68
C ASP A 3 -6.80 -9.67 11.19
N GLU A 4 -7.12 -8.71 12.07
CA GLU A 4 -6.16 -7.81 12.71
C GLU A 4 -5.64 -8.35 14.05
N LYS A 5 -6.10 -9.53 14.45
CA LYS A 5 -5.77 -10.17 15.73
C LYS A 5 -5.01 -11.48 15.52
N PRO A 6 -4.20 -11.88 16.50
CA PRO A 6 -3.85 -11.16 17.72
C PRO A 6 -2.91 -9.96 17.43
N ALA A 7 -3.10 -8.84 18.13
CA ALA A 7 -2.12 -7.77 18.12
C ALA A 7 -0.84 -8.28 18.83
N HIS A 8 0.30 -8.04 18.22
CA HIS A 8 1.58 -8.48 18.73
C HIS A 8 2.66 -7.41 18.52
N LYS A 9 3.76 -7.55 19.24
CA LYS A 9 4.90 -6.63 19.11
C LYS A 9 5.71 -7.00 17.86
N VAL A 10 5.96 -6.00 17.02
CA VAL A 10 6.86 -6.12 15.86
C VAL A 10 8.07 -5.20 16.07
N LYS A 11 9.26 -5.72 15.77
CA LYS A 11 10.52 -4.95 15.73
C LYS A 11 11.06 -4.99 14.31
N LEU A 12 11.22 -3.82 13.69
CA LEU A 12 12.00 -3.64 12.47
C LEU A 12 13.42 -3.27 12.86
N THR A 13 14.41 -4.00 12.37
CA THR A 13 15.83 -3.84 12.75
C THR A 13 16.65 -3.13 11.69
N LYS A 14 16.10 -2.97 10.49
CA LYS A 14 16.77 -2.34 9.36
C LYS A 14 16.05 -1.06 8.97
N ASP A 15 16.82 -0.06 8.59
CA ASP A 15 16.29 1.11 7.92
C ASP A 15 15.88 0.73 6.47
N TYR A 16 14.86 1.40 5.97
CA TYR A 16 14.39 1.24 4.61
C TYR A 16 13.83 2.56 4.09
N TYR A 17 13.84 2.72 2.78
CA TYR A 17 13.10 3.79 2.12
C TYR A 17 11.75 3.26 1.67
N ILE A 18 10.73 4.12 1.70
CA ILE A 18 9.39 3.82 1.19
C ILE A 18 8.93 4.99 0.32
N GLY A 19 8.24 4.68 -0.77
CA GLY A 19 7.69 5.69 -1.67
C GLY A 19 6.80 6.68 -0.94
N GLN A 20 7.01 7.97 -1.18
CA GLN A 20 6.19 9.03 -0.58
C GLN A 20 4.72 8.90 -0.98
N THR A 21 4.47 8.44 -2.21
CA THR A 21 3.16 8.16 -2.78
C THR A 21 3.10 6.74 -3.32
N GLU A 22 1.93 6.32 -3.73
CA GLU A 22 1.73 5.18 -4.63
C GLU A 22 2.50 5.41 -5.95
N VAL A 23 2.82 4.33 -6.68
CA VAL A 23 3.42 4.43 -8.01
C VAL A 23 2.44 5.09 -8.97
N THR A 24 2.85 6.18 -9.61
CA THR A 24 2.01 6.91 -10.56
C THR A 24 1.95 6.21 -11.92
N GLN A 25 0.89 6.51 -12.69
CA GLN A 25 0.75 6.02 -14.06
C GLN A 25 1.86 6.53 -14.98
N ALA A 26 2.33 7.76 -14.79
CA ALA A 26 3.48 8.30 -15.53
C ALA A 26 4.74 7.45 -15.32
N LEU A 27 5.07 7.12 -14.06
CA LEU A 27 6.22 6.27 -13.75
C LEU A 27 6.05 4.86 -14.31
N TRP A 28 4.87 4.27 -14.12
CA TRP A 28 4.58 2.94 -14.67
C TRP A 28 4.73 2.90 -16.20
N GLN A 29 4.12 3.87 -16.91
CA GLN A 29 4.20 4.00 -18.36
C GLN A 29 5.64 4.18 -18.85
N ALA A 30 6.43 4.99 -18.16
CA ALA A 30 7.84 5.21 -18.50
C ALA A 30 8.68 3.92 -18.42
N VAL A 31 8.39 3.07 -17.42
CA VAL A 31 9.10 1.80 -17.21
C VAL A 31 8.54 0.70 -18.11
N MET A 32 7.23 0.51 -18.16
CA MET A 32 6.60 -0.64 -18.81
C MET A 32 6.29 -0.41 -20.30
N GLY A 33 6.15 0.85 -20.72
CA GLY A 33 5.78 1.22 -22.09
C GLY A 33 4.27 1.20 -22.36
N SER A 34 3.45 0.79 -21.38
CA SER A 34 1.99 0.76 -21.47
C SER A 34 1.36 1.07 -20.12
N ASN A 35 0.12 1.55 -20.11
CA ASN A 35 -0.61 1.87 -18.90
C ASN A 35 -1.90 1.03 -18.83
N PRO A 36 -2.01 0.05 -17.89
CA PRO A 36 -3.17 -0.83 -17.77
C PRO A 36 -4.37 -0.16 -17.08
N SER A 37 -4.17 0.94 -16.37
CA SER A 37 -5.16 1.56 -15.50
C SER A 37 -6.49 1.85 -16.20
N LYS A 38 -7.58 1.66 -15.50
CA LYS A 38 -8.93 2.01 -15.95
C LYS A 38 -9.14 3.53 -15.96
N PHE A 39 -8.78 4.20 -14.88
CA PHE A 39 -8.83 5.65 -14.77
C PHE A 39 -7.53 6.23 -15.32
N LYS A 40 -7.58 7.23 -16.20
CA LYS A 40 -6.39 7.72 -16.90
C LYS A 40 -5.94 9.09 -16.41
N GLY A 41 -4.65 9.23 -16.12
CA GLY A 41 -4.01 10.49 -15.72
C GLY A 41 -2.61 10.26 -15.17
N ASP A 42 -1.64 11.04 -15.60
CA ASP A 42 -0.22 10.86 -15.27
C ASP A 42 0.05 10.85 -13.76
N ASN A 43 -0.65 11.70 -13.01
CA ASN A 43 -0.54 11.83 -11.56
C ASN A 43 -1.50 10.93 -10.76
N LEU A 44 -2.31 10.09 -11.44
CA LEU A 44 -3.10 9.08 -10.75
C LEU A 44 -2.21 7.90 -10.37
N PRO A 45 -2.53 7.16 -9.30
CA PRO A 45 -1.85 5.90 -9.02
C PRO A 45 -2.09 4.93 -10.18
N VAL A 46 -1.10 4.12 -10.50
CA VAL A 46 -1.33 2.98 -11.38
C VAL A 46 -2.26 1.99 -10.67
N GLU A 47 -3.25 1.48 -11.41
CA GLU A 47 -4.16 0.44 -10.94
C GLU A 47 -4.45 -0.58 -12.05
N THR A 48 -5.26 -1.58 -11.78
CA THR A 48 -5.47 -2.73 -12.66
C THR A 48 -4.16 -3.52 -12.87
N VAL A 49 -3.37 -3.63 -11.82
CA VAL A 49 -2.11 -4.37 -11.77
C VAL A 49 -2.19 -5.49 -10.75
N SER A 50 -1.76 -6.68 -11.13
CA SER A 50 -1.60 -7.82 -10.25
C SER A 50 -0.29 -7.73 -9.45
N TRP A 51 -0.14 -8.56 -8.40
CA TRP A 51 1.11 -8.70 -7.68
C TRP A 51 2.25 -9.13 -8.62
N ASP A 52 1.95 -10.06 -9.54
CA ASP A 52 2.91 -10.54 -10.54
C ASP A 52 3.33 -9.43 -11.51
N ASP A 53 2.43 -8.52 -11.90
CA ASP A 53 2.75 -7.37 -12.75
C ASP A 53 3.61 -6.36 -11.99
N CYS A 54 3.33 -6.15 -10.69
CA CYS A 54 4.15 -5.31 -9.83
C CYS A 54 5.59 -5.86 -9.73
N GLN A 55 5.78 -7.18 -9.64
CA GLN A 55 7.12 -7.79 -9.64
C GLN A 55 7.87 -7.56 -10.96
N LYS A 56 7.18 -7.67 -12.11
CA LYS A 56 7.77 -7.37 -13.42
C LYS A 56 8.19 -5.91 -13.53
N PHE A 57 7.34 -4.99 -13.08
CA PHE A 57 7.63 -3.55 -13.03
C PHE A 57 8.85 -3.27 -12.15
N ILE A 58 8.89 -3.80 -10.94
CA ILE A 58 9.98 -3.65 -9.99
C ILE A 58 11.30 -4.19 -10.54
N SER A 59 11.27 -5.37 -11.15
CA SER A 59 12.45 -5.98 -11.78
C SER A 59 13.01 -5.08 -12.88
N LYS A 60 12.14 -4.57 -13.74
CA LYS A 60 12.52 -3.68 -14.85
C LYS A 60 13.04 -2.33 -14.34
N LEU A 61 12.37 -1.71 -13.37
CA LEU A 61 12.80 -0.46 -12.76
C LEU A 61 14.17 -0.63 -12.08
N SER A 62 14.37 -1.71 -11.36
CA SER A 62 15.63 -2.01 -10.69
C SER A 62 16.78 -2.19 -11.70
N SER A 63 16.51 -2.86 -12.82
CA SER A 63 17.48 -3.03 -13.91
C SER A 63 17.84 -1.70 -14.57
N LEU A 64 16.87 -0.80 -14.78
CA LEU A 64 17.08 0.51 -15.41
C LEU A 64 17.87 1.48 -14.51
N THR A 65 17.69 1.37 -13.20
CA THR A 65 18.25 2.34 -12.24
C THR A 65 19.49 1.84 -11.50
N GLY A 66 19.72 0.54 -11.49
CA GLY A 66 20.76 -0.11 -10.68
C GLY A 66 20.39 -0.22 -9.17
N SER A 67 19.21 0.24 -8.77
CA SER A 67 18.71 0.18 -7.38
C SER A 67 17.88 -1.09 -7.16
N LYS A 68 17.84 -1.59 -5.91
CA LYS A 68 17.11 -2.83 -5.58
C LYS A 68 15.71 -2.51 -5.04
N PHE A 69 14.83 -2.02 -5.90
CA PHE A 69 13.44 -1.79 -5.51
C PHE A 69 12.72 -3.09 -5.18
N ARG A 70 11.72 -2.98 -4.32
CA ARG A 70 10.83 -4.07 -3.89
C ARG A 70 9.47 -3.51 -3.47
N MET A 71 8.50 -4.36 -3.24
CA MET A 71 7.34 -4.00 -2.43
C MET A 71 7.73 -3.97 -0.95
N PRO A 72 7.10 -3.14 -0.12
CA PRO A 72 7.28 -3.20 1.32
C PRO A 72 6.78 -4.55 1.87
N THR A 73 7.35 -5.01 2.97
CA THR A 73 6.69 -6.05 3.78
C THR A 73 5.43 -5.46 4.43
N GLU A 74 4.49 -6.31 4.81
CA GLU A 74 3.28 -5.85 5.52
C GLU A 74 3.63 -5.05 6.79
N ALA A 75 4.65 -5.49 7.52
CA ALA A 75 5.10 -4.84 8.75
C ALA A 75 5.73 -3.46 8.49
N GLU A 76 6.54 -3.32 7.44
CA GLU A 76 7.10 -2.05 7.01
C GLU A 76 6.01 -1.09 6.57
N TRP A 77 5.04 -1.59 5.77
CA TRP A 77 3.91 -0.81 5.32
C TRP A 77 3.10 -0.26 6.51
N GLU A 78 2.73 -1.12 7.47
CA GLU A 78 1.94 -0.70 8.64
C GLU A 78 2.71 0.26 9.55
N TYR A 79 4.01 0.01 9.78
CA TYR A 79 4.87 0.93 10.53
C TYR A 79 4.89 2.32 9.88
N ALA A 80 5.09 2.38 8.58
CA ALA A 80 5.10 3.63 7.82
C ALA A 80 3.73 4.34 7.84
N ALA A 81 2.63 3.59 7.64
CA ALA A 81 1.26 4.12 7.69
C ALA A 81 0.88 4.69 9.06
N ARG A 82 1.41 4.12 10.14
CA ARG A 82 1.21 4.60 11.51
C ARG A 82 2.04 5.83 11.88
N GLY A 83 2.90 6.34 10.99
CA GLY A 83 3.78 7.47 11.26
C GLY A 83 5.13 7.09 11.86
N GLY A 84 5.50 5.79 11.86
CA GLY A 84 6.78 5.29 12.31
C GLY A 84 7.10 5.69 13.74
N ASN A 85 8.32 6.17 13.97
CA ASN A 85 8.78 6.67 15.29
C ASN A 85 8.15 8.02 15.70
N LYS A 86 7.40 8.67 14.80
CA LYS A 86 6.65 9.90 15.07
C LYS A 86 5.14 9.65 15.25
N SER A 87 4.73 8.38 15.32
CA SER A 87 3.33 7.97 15.40
C SER A 87 2.58 8.65 16.54
N ARG A 88 1.39 9.16 16.23
CA ARG A 88 0.44 9.75 17.18
C ARG A 88 -0.71 8.80 17.52
N GLY A 89 -0.67 7.55 17.04
CA GLY A 89 -1.68 6.53 17.30
C GLY A 89 -3.00 6.78 16.59
N TYR A 90 -2.98 7.47 15.46
CA TYR A 90 -4.18 7.77 14.69
C TYR A 90 -4.81 6.50 14.07
N LYS A 91 -6.12 6.57 13.86
CA LYS A 91 -6.90 5.50 13.24
C LYS A 91 -6.61 5.34 11.75
N TYR A 92 -6.39 6.46 11.05
CA TYR A 92 -5.99 6.54 9.65
C TYR A 92 -4.57 7.11 9.58
N SER A 93 -3.93 7.00 8.45
CA SER A 93 -2.56 7.50 8.29
C SER A 93 -2.52 9.04 8.33
N GLY A 94 -2.08 9.60 9.45
CA GLY A 94 -1.93 11.03 9.68
C GLY A 94 -3.11 11.72 10.38
N SER A 95 -4.29 11.07 10.55
CA SER A 95 -5.44 11.70 11.23
C SER A 95 -6.42 10.68 11.82
N ASN A 96 -7.25 11.13 12.78
CA ASN A 96 -8.48 10.42 13.17
C ASN A 96 -9.68 10.78 12.30
N SER A 97 -9.61 11.87 11.53
CA SER A 97 -10.59 12.26 10.52
C SER A 97 -10.14 11.71 9.17
N ILE A 98 -10.92 10.79 8.60
CA ILE A 98 -10.60 10.17 7.32
C ILE A 98 -10.62 11.18 6.17
N ASP A 99 -11.50 12.18 6.23
CA ASP A 99 -11.70 13.16 5.16
C ASP A 99 -10.45 14.03 4.91
N ASP A 100 -9.58 14.15 5.94
CA ASP A 100 -8.34 14.92 5.84
C ASP A 100 -7.27 14.19 5.02
N VAL A 101 -7.25 12.85 5.09
CA VAL A 101 -6.09 12.01 4.69
C VAL A 101 -6.40 10.97 3.63
N ALA A 102 -7.69 10.75 3.25
CA ALA A 102 -8.05 9.65 2.37
C ALA A 102 -8.99 10.05 1.24
N TRP A 103 -8.78 9.40 0.10
CA TRP A 103 -9.74 9.29 -0.98
C TRP A 103 -10.47 7.94 -0.84
N TYR A 104 -11.77 7.97 -0.52
CA TYR A 104 -12.62 6.82 -0.26
C TYR A 104 -14.02 7.07 -0.81
N ASP A 105 -14.98 6.15 -0.68
CA ASP A 105 -16.30 6.20 -1.31
C ASP A 105 -16.99 7.58 -1.24
N LYS A 106 -16.98 8.22 -0.06
CA LYS A 106 -17.63 9.54 0.12
C LYS A 106 -16.87 10.70 -0.50
N THR A 107 -15.53 10.63 -0.59
CA THR A 107 -14.73 11.76 -1.05
C THR A 107 -14.47 11.73 -2.53
N THR A 108 -14.56 10.56 -3.16
CA THR A 108 -14.37 10.40 -4.60
C THR A 108 -15.66 10.63 -5.40
N ASN A 109 -16.85 10.46 -4.80
CA ASN A 109 -18.15 10.56 -5.47
C ASN A 109 -18.17 9.74 -6.79
N ASP A 110 -17.78 8.49 -6.73
CA ASP A 110 -17.71 7.53 -7.85
C ASP A 110 -16.77 7.93 -9.02
N LYS A 111 -15.88 8.91 -8.81
CA LYS A 111 -14.92 9.34 -9.84
C LYS A 111 -13.73 8.38 -10.02
N GLY A 112 -13.59 7.39 -9.14
CA GLY A 112 -12.45 6.46 -9.14
C GLY A 112 -11.24 7.02 -8.39
N THR A 113 -10.05 6.64 -8.84
CA THR A 113 -8.79 7.08 -8.21
C THR A 113 -8.52 8.57 -8.40
N MET A 114 -7.85 9.16 -7.44
CA MET A 114 -7.56 10.60 -7.41
C MET A 114 -6.04 10.83 -7.52
N PRO A 115 -5.60 12.03 -7.96
CA PRO A 115 -4.17 12.33 -8.04
C PRO A 115 -3.47 12.12 -6.70
N VAL A 116 -2.30 11.49 -6.74
CA VAL A 116 -1.51 11.23 -5.53
C VAL A 116 -1.10 12.53 -4.82
N ALA A 117 -0.89 12.45 -3.51
CA ALA A 117 -0.44 13.57 -2.66
C ALA A 117 -1.38 14.79 -2.65
N THR A 118 -2.69 14.59 -2.82
CA THR A 118 -3.68 15.69 -2.79
C THR A 118 -4.47 15.76 -1.48
N LYS A 119 -4.27 14.81 -0.57
CA LYS A 119 -4.71 14.84 0.83
C LYS A 119 -3.54 15.14 1.76
N ALA A 120 -3.79 15.25 3.07
CA ALA A 120 -2.72 15.50 4.04
C ALA A 120 -1.81 14.28 4.19
N ALA A 121 -0.50 14.54 4.32
CA ALA A 121 0.49 13.51 4.62
C ALA A 121 0.42 13.08 6.10
N ASN A 122 0.95 11.89 6.38
CA ASN A 122 1.19 11.45 7.75
C ASN A 122 2.46 12.09 8.36
N GLU A 123 2.81 11.69 9.58
CA GLU A 123 3.92 12.24 10.36
C GLU A 123 5.30 12.01 9.73
N LEU A 124 5.41 11.08 8.78
CA LEU A 124 6.62 10.80 8.00
C LEU A 124 6.62 11.51 6.64
N GLY A 125 5.56 12.27 6.30
CA GLY A 125 5.41 12.90 4.99
C GLY A 125 4.94 11.95 3.91
N LEU A 126 4.31 10.82 4.25
CA LEU A 126 3.74 9.85 3.32
C LEU A 126 2.27 10.18 3.06
N TYR A 127 1.88 10.07 1.80
CA TYR A 127 0.52 10.34 1.32
C TYR A 127 -0.19 9.05 0.95
N ASP A 128 -1.51 9.11 0.97
CA ASP A 128 -2.42 8.09 0.43
C ASP A 128 -2.26 6.68 1.05
N MET A 129 -1.61 6.59 2.24
CA MET A 129 -1.54 5.34 3.02
C MET A 129 -2.91 4.92 3.60
N SER A 130 -3.96 5.71 3.37
CA SER A 130 -5.36 5.44 3.65
C SER A 130 -6.18 5.86 2.45
N GLY A 131 -6.85 4.92 1.76
CA GLY A 131 -7.69 5.17 0.58
C GLY A 131 -6.91 5.14 -0.74
N ASN A 132 -7.47 5.73 -1.77
CA ASN A 132 -7.02 5.80 -3.15
C ASN A 132 -6.93 4.43 -3.83
N VAL A 133 -5.83 3.67 -3.66
CA VAL A 133 -5.73 2.28 -4.12
C VAL A 133 -5.27 1.34 -3.00
N LEU A 134 -5.75 0.10 -3.04
CA LEU A 134 -5.17 -1.00 -2.26
C LEU A 134 -3.74 -1.23 -2.73
N GLU A 135 -2.81 -1.33 -1.79
CA GLU A 135 -1.39 -1.50 -2.08
C GLU A 135 -0.95 -2.94 -1.80
N TRP A 136 -0.41 -3.59 -2.83
CA TRP A 136 0.21 -4.90 -2.68
C TRP A 136 1.44 -4.84 -1.77
N CYS A 137 1.52 -5.77 -0.83
CA CYS A 137 2.73 -6.03 -0.02
C CYS A 137 3.45 -7.29 -0.51
N ASN A 138 4.70 -7.45 -0.08
CA ASN A 138 5.51 -8.61 -0.48
C ASN A 138 5.04 -9.93 0.13
N ASP A 139 4.41 -9.87 1.29
CA ASP A 139 4.09 -11.00 2.15
C ASP A 139 2.94 -11.85 1.61
N TRP A 140 3.01 -13.17 1.84
CA TRP A 140 1.84 -14.01 1.79
C TRP A 140 0.89 -13.67 2.94
N TYR A 141 -0.40 -13.67 2.65
CA TYR A 141 -1.43 -13.45 3.67
C TYR A 141 -1.53 -14.66 4.60
N GLY A 142 -1.52 -14.42 5.90
CA GLY A 142 -1.67 -15.45 6.91
C GLY A 142 -2.14 -14.92 8.25
N VAL A 143 -2.46 -15.81 9.15
CA VAL A 143 -2.86 -15.48 10.53
C VAL A 143 -1.65 -14.93 11.29
N TYR A 144 -1.86 -13.86 12.04
CA TYR A 144 -0.81 -13.31 12.89
C TYR A 144 -0.43 -14.25 14.03
N SER A 145 0.87 -14.31 14.33
CA SER A 145 1.37 -14.94 15.56
C SER A 145 1.03 -14.06 16.76
N SER A 146 0.75 -14.69 17.91
CA SER A 146 0.61 -13.96 19.19
C SER A 146 1.94 -13.57 19.82
N SER A 147 3.05 -14.16 19.38
CA SER A 147 4.40 -13.86 19.87
C SER A 147 5.01 -12.65 19.18
N ALA A 148 5.95 -11.98 19.86
CA ALA A 148 6.73 -10.90 19.27
C ALA A 148 7.51 -11.39 18.05
N GLN A 149 7.55 -10.57 17.00
CA GLN A 149 8.22 -10.85 15.73
C GLN A 149 9.33 -9.83 15.46
N THR A 150 10.40 -10.27 14.81
CA THR A 150 11.49 -9.39 14.34
C THR A 150 11.58 -9.52 12.83
N ASP A 151 11.50 -8.38 12.13
CA ASP A 151 11.52 -8.28 10.67
C ASP A 151 10.61 -9.33 9.97
N PRO A 152 9.32 -9.44 10.35
CA PRO A 152 8.44 -10.45 9.78
C PRO A 152 8.22 -10.22 8.29
N THR A 153 8.13 -11.31 7.53
CA THR A 153 7.88 -11.32 6.07
C THR A 153 6.67 -12.19 5.72
N GLY A 154 5.83 -12.48 6.71
CA GLY A 154 4.69 -13.37 6.56
C GLY A 154 5.05 -14.86 6.45
N PRO A 155 4.08 -15.71 6.12
CA PRO A 155 4.32 -17.12 5.86
C PRO A 155 5.24 -17.34 4.65
N THR A 156 5.90 -18.48 4.57
CA THR A 156 6.78 -18.85 3.43
C THR A 156 6.01 -19.19 2.16
N SER A 157 4.72 -19.50 2.27
CA SER A 157 3.82 -19.80 1.15
C SER A 157 2.37 -19.47 1.53
N GLY A 158 1.52 -19.31 0.52
CA GLY A 158 0.10 -19.02 0.70
C GLY A 158 -0.64 -19.01 -0.63
N SER A 159 -1.95 -18.76 -0.60
CA SER A 159 -2.79 -18.55 -1.77
C SER A 159 -2.89 -17.06 -2.15
N ASP A 160 -2.84 -16.19 -1.15
CA ASP A 160 -3.13 -14.76 -1.29
C ASP A 160 -1.92 -13.92 -0.87
N ARG A 161 -1.70 -12.81 -1.55
CA ARG A 161 -0.75 -11.77 -1.15
C ARG A 161 -1.46 -10.70 -0.32
N VAL A 162 -0.75 -10.14 0.64
CA VAL A 162 -1.28 -9.08 1.49
C VAL A 162 -1.57 -7.81 0.68
N ILE A 163 -2.71 -7.19 0.95
CA ILE A 163 -3.10 -5.86 0.47
C ILE A 163 -3.47 -4.96 1.64
N ARG A 164 -3.11 -3.69 1.54
CA ARG A 164 -3.25 -2.70 2.61
C ARG A 164 -3.81 -1.38 2.09
N GLY A 165 -4.23 -0.48 3.00
CA GLY A 165 -4.55 0.92 2.74
C GLY A 165 -6.02 1.21 2.52
N GLY A 166 -6.76 0.31 1.94
CA GLY A 166 -8.11 0.61 1.44
C GLY A 166 -8.06 1.31 0.07
N CYS A 167 -9.19 1.73 -0.47
CA CYS A 167 -9.25 2.33 -1.80
C CYS A 167 -10.40 3.34 -1.96
N CYS A 168 -10.49 3.92 -3.13
CA CYS A 168 -11.37 5.04 -3.49
C CYS A 168 -12.87 4.70 -3.47
N ASP A 169 -13.27 3.44 -3.52
CA ASP A 169 -14.66 2.98 -3.63
C ASP A 169 -15.14 2.14 -2.44
N ILE A 170 -14.41 2.13 -1.32
CA ILE A 170 -14.80 1.39 -0.13
C ILE A 170 -15.06 2.30 1.08
N TYR A 171 -15.76 1.76 2.08
CA TYR A 171 -16.11 2.49 3.29
C TYR A 171 -14.89 2.85 4.15
N ALA A 172 -14.97 3.96 4.85
CA ALA A 172 -13.96 4.48 5.77
C ALA A 172 -13.35 3.42 6.72
N THR A 173 -14.15 2.46 7.18
CA THR A 173 -13.69 1.39 8.08
C THR A 173 -12.61 0.49 7.48
N HIS A 174 -12.53 0.43 6.17
CA HIS A 174 -11.53 -0.36 5.44
C HIS A 174 -10.23 0.40 5.16
N CYS A 175 -10.21 1.74 5.32
CA CYS A 175 -9.03 2.57 5.13
C CYS A 175 -8.19 2.78 6.41
N ARG A 176 -8.50 2.07 7.51
CA ARG A 176 -7.73 2.14 8.76
C ARG A 176 -6.33 1.56 8.60
N VAL A 177 -5.34 2.16 9.26
CA VAL A 177 -3.94 1.69 9.22
C VAL A 177 -3.76 0.22 9.63
N ALA A 178 -4.64 -0.31 10.50
CA ALA A 178 -4.59 -1.70 10.94
C ALA A 178 -5.34 -2.66 10.00
N ARG A 179 -6.14 -2.15 9.06
CA ARG A 179 -6.93 -3.01 8.17
C ARG A 179 -6.01 -3.74 7.21
N ARG A 180 -6.21 -5.05 7.11
CA ARG A 180 -5.49 -5.94 6.20
C ARG A 180 -6.46 -6.84 5.46
N SER A 181 -6.08 -7.24 4.29
CA SER A 181 -6.77 -8.25 3.48
C SER A 181 -5.74 -8.98 2.61
N GLY A 182 -6.20 -9.91 1.83
CA GLY A 182 -5.38 -10.61 0.83
C GLY A 182 -6.19 -10.89 -0.41
N ASP A 183 -5.48 -11.07 -1.52
CA ASP A 183 -6.06 -11.51 -2.79
C ASP A 183 -5.04 -12.33 -3.59
N TRP A 184 -5.50 -13.06 -4.59
CA TRP A 184 -4.66 -13.91 -5.42
C TRP A 184 -3.58 -13.10 -6.15
N PRO A 185 -2.34 -13.60 -6.28
CA PRO A 185 -1.24 -12.87 -6.92
C PRO A 185 -1.52 -12.43 -8.36
N SER A 186 -2.39 -13.15 -9.07
CA SER A 186 -2.81 -12.84 -10.45
C SER A 186 -4.04 -11.94 -10.54
N PHE A 187 -4.70 -11.63 -9.40
CA PHE A 187 -5.86 -10.75 -9.41
C PHE A 187 -5.44 -9.30 -9.74
N HIS A 188 -6.25 -8.64 -10.55
CA HIS A 188 -6.06 -7.23 -10.91
C HIS A 188 -7.43 -6.55 -11.00
N GLY A 189 -7.58 -5.45 -10.30
CA GLY A 189 -8.80 -4.66 -10.27
C GLY A 189 -8.49 -3.17 -10.30
N SER A 190 -9.45 -2.35 -10.68
CA SER A 190 -9.28 -0.90 -10.85
C SER A 190 -9.02 -0.12 -9.56
N THR A 191 -8.81 -0.82 -8.47
CA THR A 191 -8.48 -0.27 -7.15
C THR A 191 -7.22 -0.89 -6.54
N PHE A 192 -6.45 -1.68 -7.33
CA PHE A 192 -5.24 -2.38 -6.89
C PHE A 192 -4.01 -1.77 -7.54
N GLY A 193 -3.13 -1.25 -6.73
CA GLY A 193 -1.86 -0.63 -7.11
C GLY A 193 -0.70 -1.06 -6.20
N LEU A 194 0.35 -0.27 -6.16
CA LEU A 194 1.53 -0.57 -5.36
C LEU A 194 2.24 0.70 -4.87
N ARG A 195 3.04 0.50 -3.83
CA ARG A 195 4.06 1.46 -3.34
C ARG A 195 5.42 0.78 -3.35
N LEU A 196 6.47 1.51 -3.68
CA LEU A 196 7.84 0.99 -3.69
C LEU A 196 8.49 1.07 -2.31
N ALA A 197 9.41 0.15 -2.06
CA ALA A 197 10.41 0.20 -1.00
C ALA A 197 11.81 -0.07 -1.57
N LEU A 198 12.84 0.33 -0.81
CA LEU A 198 14.24 0.12 -1.15
C LEU A 198 15.00 -0.33 0.10
#